data_bb10b82cc38bb80cf3ee9671ccfa00be
#
_entry.id   bb10b82cc38bb80cf3ee9671ccfa00be
#
_cell.length_a   1.000
_cell.length_b   1.000
_cell.length_c   1.000
_cell.angle_alpha   90.00
_cell.angle_beta   90.00
_cell.angle_gamma   90.00
#
_symmetry.space_group_name_H-M   'P 1'
#
loop_
_entity.id
_entity.type
_entity.pdbx_description
1 polymer ?
#
loop_
_entity_poly.entity_id
_entity_poly.type
_entity_poly.pdbx_seq_one_letter_code
_entity_poly.pdbx_strand_id
1 'polypeptide(L)'
;MSTLIVLLPPRDPAVPSQEWQLPELPFVLLDKSGRAQRAGRSALALLPRASTTVLMVAARDLLMMPATLPPLRGPRLRQALPNIVEDQLIQDPQTCHIAVDPKPLAGGRQLLAIIDRGWFRFICESFSNAGHRSLRAVPVTRCLPQAAALDADVLAEVAETVNAGEPALAGAAGVATPLADVAPAVVPGAAVAVPMVAAVLGAVVQTAPAMLLEGVVDSAGDRSVPRVELAIARGVQGEGLAVPANAVNTTLGALAGAAKVSLHMLTEVPGNEPSLAPNSPARLAAHIHGASPLPFEQLARRALECRFDLCQFEFASQPWRLDRATLRRLRLPVLLAVGALLIAIIGANVQWLMLARQRDAINTQMTELLLNTFPKTTVVLDAPDQMARQLQQLRVAAGELSPDDFLPLADGLARSLAPVPVNGIAALDYHDRRLDVNFKPEVKLDPDFAKRLARNGLSGAIDSNTGKWTIRNGQ
;
A
#
# COMPACT_ATOMS: atom_id res chain seq x y z
N MET A 1 1.11 24.04 -0.38
CA MET A 1 0.09 22.95 -0.31
C MET A 1 -0.81 23.29 0.86
N SER A 2 -2.12 23.23 0.71
CA SER A 2 -3.08 23.43 1.79
C SER A 2 -3.37 22.10 2.50
N THR A 3 -3.67 22.18 3.79
CA THR A 3 -4.07 21.01 4.58
C THR A 3 -5.41 21.26 5.22
N LEU A 4 -6.35 20.37 4.99
CA LEU A 4 -7.65 20.37 5.65
C LEU A 4 -7.56 19.52 6.91
N ILE A 5 -7.99 20.06 8.03
CA ILE A 5 -8.08 19.34 9.31
C ILE A 5 -9.53 19.25 9.71
N VAL A 6 -9.98 18.05 10.06
CA VAL A 6 -11.37 17.77 10.40
C VAL A 6 -11.41 17.02 11.71
N LEU A 7 -12.28 17.46 12.62
CA LEU A 7 -12.56 16.73 13.86
C LEU A 7 -13.74 15.76 13.60
N LEU A 8 -13.49 14.48 13.81
CA LEU A 8 -14.51 13.45 13.67
C LEU A 8 -15.36 13.36 14.95
N PRO A 9 -16.66 13.14 14.83
CA PRO A 9 -17.51 12.82 15.96
C PRO A 9 -17.17 11.40 16.46
N PRO A 10 -17.35 11.13 17.76
CA PRO A 10 -17.26 9.77 18.29
C PRO A 10 -18.36 8.90 17.68
N ARG A 11 -18.05 7.63 17.45
CA ARG A 11 -19.04 6.64 17.02
C ARG A 11 -20.13 6.46 18.07
N ASP A 12 -21.36 6.41 17.65
CA ASP A 12 -22.45 5.94 18.51
C ASP A 12 -22.55 4.40 18.38
N PRO A 13 -22.24 3.66 19.45
CA PRO A 13 -22.29 2.20 19.41
C PRO A 13 -23.71 1.63 19.25
N ALA A 14 -24.74 2.44 19.53
CA ALA A 14 -26.15 2.05 19.36
C ALA A 14 -26.61 2.07 17.90
N VAL A 15 -25.87 2.76 17.01
CA VAL A 15 -26.23 2.87 15.59
C VAL A 15 -25.60 1.72 14.81
N PRO A 16 -26.40 0.89 14.13
CA PRO A 16 -25.89 -0.21 13.31
C PRO A 16 -25.09 0.32 12.11
N SER A 17 -24.16 -0.48 11.62
CA SER A 17 -23.23 -0.08 10.55
C SER A 17 -23.90 0.37 9.25
N GLN A 18 -25.09 -0.09 8.97
CA GLN A 18 -25.86 0.27 7.78
C GLN A 18 -26.45 1.69 7.85
N GLU A 19 -26.56 2.24 9.05
CA GLU A 19 -27.13 3.56 9.31
C GLU A 19 -26.09 4.62 9.66
N TRP A 20 -24.79 4.28 9.59
CA TRP A 20 -23.73 5.24 9.87
C TRP A 20 -23.79 6.43 8.92
N GLN A 21 -23.85 7.61 9.50
CA GLN A 21 -23.81 8.87 8.79
C GLN A 21 -22.86 9.83 9.49
N LEU A 22 -22.15 10.62 8.71
CA LEU A 22 -21.32 11.68 9.25
C LEU A 22 -22.18 12.96 9.31
N PRO A 23 -22.34 13.58 10.49
CA PRO A 23 -22.99 14.88 10.61
C PRO A 23 -22.13 15.97 9.98
N GLU A 24 -22.57 17.20 10.07
CA GLU A 24 -21.70 18.34 9.75
C GLU A 24 -20.45 18.32 10.60
N LEU A 25 -19.29 18.42 9.94
CA LEU A 25 -17.98 18.27 10.56
C LEU A 25 -17.32 19.65 10.75
N PRO A 26 -16.80 19.94 11.94
CA PRO A 26 -15.98 21.12 12.13
C PRO A 26 -14.63 20.94 11.44
N PHE A 27 -14.20 21.92 10.70
CA PHE A 27 -12.95 21.88 9.95
C PHE A 27 -12.19 23.21 10.01
N VAL A 28 -10.89 23.09 9.77
CA VAL A 28 -10.00 24.21 9.52
C VAL A 28 -9.15 23.89 8.30
N LEU A 29 -9.06 24.83 7.37
CA LEU A 29 -8.15 24.77 6.24
C LEU A 29 -6.93 25.62 6.56
N LEU A 30 -5.77 24.98 6.61
CA LEU A 30 -4.49 25.64 6.87
C LEU A 30 -3.68 25.79 5.58
N ASP A 31 -2.94 26.88 5.48
CA ASP A 31 -1.98 27.10 4.41
C ASP A 31 -0.65 26.35 4.65
N LYS A 32 0.35 26.61 3.80
CA LYS A 32 1.70 26.02 3.95
C LYS A 32 2.43 26.50 5.20
N SER A 33 2.07 27.65 5.73
CA SER A 33 2.66 28.26 6.93
C SER A 33 1.93 27.87 8.21
N GLY A 34 0.86 27.06 8.12
CA GLY A 34 0.05 26.64 9.26
C GLY A 34 -0.94 27.71 9.73
N ARG A 35 -1.19 28.75 8.92
CA ARG A 35 -2.20 29.78 9.20
C ARG A 35 -3.57 29.34 8.72
N ALA A 36 -4.60 29.59 9.53
CA ALA A 36 -5.97 29.31 9.14
C ALA A 36 -6.42 30.23 8.00
N GLN A 37 -6.80 29.62 6.88
CA GLN A 37 -7.41 30.33 5.73
C GLN A 37 -8.92 30.35 5.83
N ARG A 38 -9.50 29.25 6.29
CA ARG A 38 -10.94 29.05 6.41
C ARG A 38 -11.22 28.09 7.55
N ALA A 39 -12.16 28.44 8.39
CA ALA A 39 -12.71 27.56 9.40
C ALA A 39 -14.23 27.53 9.27
N GLY A 40 -14.86 26.43 9.60
CA GLY A 40 -16.29 26.28 9.49
C GLY A 40 -16.78 24.90 9.93
N ARG A 41 -18.08 24.71 9.80
CA ARG A 41 -18.74 23.43 9.92
C ARG A 41 -19.45 23.14 8.61
N SER A 42 -19.36 21.91 8.12
CA SER A 42 -19.92 21.59 6.82
C SER A 42 -20.19 20.11 6.69
N ALA A 43 -21.17 19.76 5.87
CA ALA A 43 -21.35 18.39 5.43
C ALA A 43 -20.14 17.93 4.62
N LEU A 44 -19.87 16.63 4.66
CA LEU A 44 -18.69 16.02 4.04
C LEU A 44 -18.52 16.42 2.55
N ALA A 45 -19.61 16.43 1.78
CA ALA A 45 -19.58 16.77 0.36
C ALA A 45 -19.20 18.23 0.06
N LEU A 46 -19.34 19.13 1.03
CA LEU A 46 -19.08 20.57 0.90
C LEU A 46 -17.75 20.98 1.55
N LEU A 47 -16.99 20.05 2.09
CA LEU A 47 -15.67 20.34 2.65
C LEU A 47 -14.71 20.89 1.60
N PRO A 48 -13.87 21.88 1.93
CA PRO A 48 -12.90 22.44 0.99
C PRO A 48 -11.85 21.40 0.58
N ARG A 49 -11.54 21.35 -0.70
CA ARG A 49 -10.49 20.46 -1.22
C ARG A 49 -9.11 20.97 -0.79
N ALA A 50 -8.28 20.05 -0.33
CA ALA A 50 -6.90 20.32 0.06
C ALA A 50 -5.95 19.24 -0.50
N SER A 51 -4.65 19.53 -0.50
CA SER A 51 -3.65 18.57 -0.93
C SER A 51 -3.50 17.39 0.04
N THR A 52 -3.83 17.60 1.31
CA THR A 52 -3.84 16.58 2.36
C THR A 52 -5.01 16.84 3.29
N THR A 53 -5.70 15.81 3.72
CA THR A 53 -6.76 15.89 4.72
C THR A 53 -6.34 15.12 5.95
N VAL A 54 -6.33 15.76 7.11
CA VAL A 54 -5.99 15.17 8.41
C VAL A 54 -7.28 15.02 9.22
N LEU A 55 -7.60 13.81 9.59
CA LEU A 55 -8.76 13.44 10.38
C LEU A 55 -8.33 13.29 11.85
N MET A 56 -8.87 14.07 12.74
CA MET A 56 -8.69 13.87 14.19
C MET A 56 -9.74 12.87 14.66
N VAL A 57 -9.30 11.68 15.01
CA VAL A 57 -10.17 10.59 15.45
C VAL A 57 -10.52 10.76 16.91
N ALA A 58 -11.80 10.62 17.24
CA ALA A 58 -12.32 10.76 18.59
C ALA A 58 -11.62 9.82 19.59
N ALA A 59 -11.38 10.31 20.80
CA ALA A 59 -10.64 9.56 21.80
C ALA A 59 -11.36 8.27 22.20
N ARG A 60 -12.69 8.28 22.24
CA ARG A 60 -13.53 7.14 22.59
C ARG A 60 -13.48 5.98 21.59
N ASP A 61 -13.15 6.27 20.34
CA ASP A 61 -13.12 5.27 19.27
C ASP A 61 -11.77 4.54 19.21
N LEU A 62 -10.82 4.92 20.05
CA LEU A 62 -9.46 4.42 20.08
C LEU A 62 -9.11 3.78 21.41
N LEU A 63 -8.63 2.54 21.37
CA LEU A 63 -7.89 1.94 22.46
C LEU A 63 -6.40 2.03 22.19
N MET A 64 -5.65 2.68 23.07
CA MET A 64 -4.20 2.84 22.93
C MET A 64 -3.47 2.05 24.00
N MET A 65 -2.57 1.14 23.59
CA MET A 65 -1.87 0.25 24.51
C MET A 65 -0.44 -0.03 24.05
N PRO A 66 0.49 -0.16 25.01
CA PRO A 66 1.86 -0.56 24.70
C PRO A 66 1.96 -2.08 24.49
N ALA A 67 2.64 -2.52 23.44
CA ALA A 67 2.90 -3.94 23.17
C ALA A 67 4.34 -4.17 22.69
N THR A 68 4.84 -5.38 22.93
CA THR A 68 6.12 -5.83 22.38
C THR A 68 5.87 -6.47 21.03
N LEU A 69 6.45 -5.91 19.99
CA LEU A 69 6.25 -6.41 18.63
C LEU A 69 7.41 -7.31 18.19
N PRO A 70 7.11 -8.38 17.43
CA PRO A 70 8.15 -9.17 16.78
C PRO A 70 8.84 -8.32 15.68
N PRO A 71 10.07 -8.65 15.27
CA PRO A 71 10.83 -7.89 14.28
C PRO A 71 10.31 -8.13 12.85
N LEU A 72 9.01 -7.99 12.67
CA LEU A 72 8.30 -8.14 11.40
C LEU A 72 7.98 -6.77 10.78
N ARG A 73 7.78 -6.74 9.46
CA ARG A 73 7.42 -5.50 8.75
C ARG A 73 6.35 -5.76 7.69
N GLY A 74 5.61 -4.69 7.33
CA GLY A 74 4.64 -4.72 6.26
C GLY A 74 3.52 -5.76 6.46
N PRO A 75 3.18 -6.57 5.44
CA PRO A 75 2.06 -7.51 5.50
C PRO A 75 2.20 -8.58 6.60
N ARG A 76 3.45 -9.02 6.90
CA ARG A 76 3.70 -10.02 7.95
C ARG A 76 3.43 -9.45 9.34
N LEU A 77 3.82 -8.20 9.59
CA LEU A 77 3.49 -7.53 10.83
C LEU A 77 1.97 -7.39 10.98
N ARG A 78 1.28 -6.94 9.93
CA ARG A 78 -0.19 -6.82 9.93
C ARG A 78 -0.88 -8.13 10.32
N GLN A 79 -0.42 -9.27 9.82
CA GLN A 79 -0.98 -10.59 10.14
C GLN A 79 -0.71 -11.01 11.59
N ALA A 80 0.39 -10.56 12.18
CA ALA A 80 0.76 -10.90 13.57
C ALA A 80 0.06 -10.01 14.60
N LEU A 81 -0.33 -8.78 14.26
CA LEU A 81 -0.91 -7.81 15.19
C LEU A 81 -2.16 -8.32 15.94
N PRO A 82 -3.15 -8.97 15.29
CA PRO A 82 -4.32 -9.49 15.99
C PRO A 82 -3.95 -10.45 17.14
N ASN A 83 -3.03 -11.36 16.91
CA ASN A 83 -2.60 -12.34 17.93
C ASN A 83 -1.87 -11.68 19.12
N ILE A 84 -1.22 -10.53 18.89
CA ILE A 84 -0.49 -9.81 19.95
C ILE A 84 -1.44 -9.13 20.94
N VAL A 85 -2.62 -8.75 20.46
CA VAL A 85 -3.60 -8.00 21.26
C VAL A 85 -4.79 -8.84 21.72
N GLU A 86 -4.85 -10.11 21.31
CA GLU A 86 -5.98 -11.02 21.57
C GLU A 86 -6.35 -11.11 23.06
N ASP A 87 -5.36 -11.30 23.91
CA ASP A 87 -5.56 -11.43 25.36
C ASP A 87 -6.02 -10.17 26.06
N GLN A 88 -5.99 -9.01 25.37
CA GLN A 88 -6.27 -7.70 25.94
C GLN A 88 -7.54 -7.05 25.36
N LEU A 89 -8.17 -7.71 24.38
CA LEU A 89 -9.39 -7.24 23.75
C LEU A 89 -10.59 -8.11 24.13
N ILE A 90 -11.71 -7.46 24.43
CA ILE A 90 -12.99 -8.17 24.61
C ILE A 90 -13.60 -8.55 23.27
N GLN A 91 -13.39 -7.75 22.24
CA GLN A 91 -13.89 -7.96 20.89
C GLN A 91 -12.89 -8.76 20.04
N ASP A 92 -13.37 -9.41 18.98
CA ASP A 92 -12.53 -10.14 18.05
C ASP A 92 -11.48 -9.21 17.40
N PRO A 93 -10.17 -9.46 17.61
CA PRO A 93 -9.08 -8.67 17.03
C PRO A 93 -9.10 -8.58 15.51
N GLN A 94 -9.73 -9.55 14.83
CA GLN A 94 -9.87 -9.56 13.37
C GLN A 94 -10.85 -8.48 12.87
N THR A 95 -11.76 -8.03 13.73
CA THR A 95 -12.68 -6.93 13.41
C THR A 95 -12.07 -5.56 13.66
N CYS A 96 -10.85 -5.51 14.18
CA CYS A 96 -10.13 -4.29 14.50
C CYS A 96 -9.13 -3.91 13.43
N HIS A 97 -8.91 -2.61 13.29
CA HIS A 97 -7.74 -2.05 12.64
C HIS A 97 -6.74 -1.64 13.71
N ILE A 98 -5.50 -2.14 13.60
CA ILE A 98 -4.44 -1.93 14.58
C ILE A 98 -3.33 -1.15 13.89
N ALA A 99 -3.13 0.11 14.32
CA ALA A 99 -2.05 0.97 13.84
C ALA A 99 -0.90 0.99 14.86
N VAL A 100 0.33 1.12 14.37
CA VAL A 100 1.55 1.09 15.18
C VAL A 100 2.20 2.47 15.19
N ASP A 101 2.48 3.03 16.37
CA ASP A 101 3.22 4.29 16.47
C ASP A 101 4.64 4.10 15.94
N PRO A 102 5.11 4.95 15.01
CA PRO A 102 6.47 4.86 14.48
C PRO A 102 7.54 5.14 15.54
N LYS A 103 7.19 5.77 16.67
CA LYS A 103 8.12 6.08 17.75
C LYS A 103 8.08 4.98 18.82
N PRO A 104 9.18 4.23 19.02
CA PRO A 104 9.23 3.21 20.05
C PRO A 104 9.18 3.82 21.45
N LEU A 105 8.62 3.08 22.40
CA LEU A 105 8.62 3.38 23.81
C LEU A 105 9.89 2.86 24.51
N ALA A 106 10.09 3.24 25.74
CA ALA A 106 11.13 2.66 26.59
C ALA A 106 10.99 1.13 26.67
N GLY A 107 12.12 0.42 26.67
CA GLY A 107 12.14 -1.06 26.71
C GLY A 107 11.77 -1.73 25.38
N GLY A 108 11.85 -1.03 24.24
CA GLY A 108 11.60 -1.60 22.91
C GLY A 108 10.12 -1.90 22.59
N ARG A 109 9.21 -1.53 23.49
CA ARG A 109 7.76 -1.63 23.24
C ARG A 109 7.32 -0.58 22.23
N GLN A 110 6.20 -0.81 21.55
CA GLN A 110 5.56 0.15 20.67
C GLN A 110 4.13 0.40 21.11
N LEU A 111 3.67 1.64 20.89
CA LEU A 111 2.29 1.98 21.15
C LEU A 111 1.42 1.54 19.99
N LEU A 112 0.37 0.82 20.28
CA LEU A 112 -0.66 0.42 19.33
C LEU A 112 -1.90 1.29 19.54
N ALA A 113 -2.57 1.63 18.44
CA ALA A 113 -3.89 2.23 18.45
C ALA A 113 -4.85 1.28 17.72
N ILE A 114 -5.91 0.92 18.41
CA ILE A 114 -6.89 -0.08 17.97
C ILE A 114 -8.22 0.63 17.79
N ILE A 115 -8.82 0.45 16.61
CA ILE A 115 -10.12 1.02 16.24
C ILE A 115 -10.95 -0.04 15.53
N ASP A 116 -12.27 0.04 15.66
CA ASP A 116 -13.19 -0.78 14.86
C ASP A 116 -12.91 -0.62 13.36
N ARG A 117 -12.59 -1.74 12.68
CA ARG A 117 -12.20 -1.73 11.26
C ARG A 117 -13.34 -1.27 10.36
N GLY A 118 -14.57 -1.65 10.69
CA GLY A 118 -15.76 -1.28 9.90
C GLY A 118 -16.00 0.22 9.93
N TRP A 119 -15.97 0.79 11.12
CA TRP A 119 -16.10 2.24 11.32
C TRP A 119 -15.00 3.03 10.65
N PHE A 120 -13.74 2.61 10.83
CA PHE A 120 -12.61 3.29 10.22
C PHE A 120 -12.61 3.21 8.69
N ARG A 121 -13.05 2.05 8.15
CA ARG A 121 -13.25 1.89 6.71
C ARG A 121 -14.34 2.82 6.19
N PHE A 122 -15.49 2.88 6.86
CA PHE A 122 -16.57 3.78 6.50
C PHE A 122 -16.10 5.24 6.44
N ILE A 123 -15.33 5.71 7.42
CA ILE A 123 -14.74 7.06 7.42
C ILE A 123 -13.83 7.24 6.20
N CYS A 124 -12.84 6.37 6.01
CA CYS A 124 -11.87 6.50 4.93
C CYS A 124 -12.52 6.48 3.54
N GLU A 125 -13.49 5.59 3.32
CA GLU A 125 -14.22 5.48 2.06
C GLU A 125 -15.11 6.70 1.82
N SER A 126 -15.81 7.19 2.85
CA SER A 126 -16.66 8.38 2.75
C SER A 126 -15.85 9.62 2.34
N PHE A 127 -14.69 9.85 2.97
CA PHE A 127 -13.80 10.95 2.59
C PHE A 127 -13.16 10.74 1.21
N SER A 128 -12.77 9.53 0.86
CA SER A 128 -12.22 9.21 -0.45
C SER A 128 -13.24 9.47 -1.57
N ASN A 129 -14.51 9.05 -1.37
CA ASN A 129 -15.62 9.27 -2.29
C ASN A 129 -15.98 10.76 -2.44
N ALA A 130 -15.81 11.55 -1.37
CA ALA A 130 -15.94 13.01 -1.42
C ALA A 130 -14.75 13.72 -2.12
N GLY A 131 -13.72 12.96 -2.55
CA GLY A 131 -12.59 13.48 -3.33
C GLY A 131 -11.34 13.80 -2.50
N HIS A 132 -11.30 13.45 -1.22
CA HIS A 132 -10.14 13.63 -0.34
C HIS A 132 -9.20 12.42 -0.48
N ARG A 133 -8.26 12.47 -1.44
CA ARG A 133 -7.41 11.32 -1.81
C ARG A 133 -6.20 11.09 -0.91
N SER A 134 -5.68 12.13 -0.27
CA SER A 134 -4.53 12.05 0.64
C SER A 134 -5.03 12.19 2.06
N LEU A 135 -5.41 11.08 2.66
CA LEU A 135 -5.93 11.02 4.03
C LEU A 135 -4.81 10.67 5.01
N ARG A 136 -4.83 11.32 6.15
CA ARG A 136 -4.12 10.96 7.37
C ARG A 136 -5.11 10.97 8.51
N ALA A 137 -5.02 10.02 9.43
CA ALA A 137 -5.86 9.98 10.61
C ALA A 137 -4.97 9.98 11.85
N VAL A 138 -5.24 10.88 12.79
CA VAL A 138 -4.43 11.04 14.00
C VAL A 138 -5.31 10.93 15.25
N PRO A 139 -4.84 10.29 16.31
CA PRO A 139 -5.56 10.28 17.58
C PRO A 139 -5.68 11.70 18.15
N VAL A 140 -6.88 12.12 18.51
CA VAL A 140 -7.09 13.46 19.11
C VAL A 140 -6.32 13.62 20.41
N THR A 141 -6.13 12.55 21.18
CA THR A 141 -5.35 12.54 22.42
C THR A 141 -3.88 12.91 22.22
N ARG A 142 -3.33 12.65 21.02
CA ARG A 142 -1.96 13.05 20.64
C ARG A 142 -1.85 14.51 20.21
N CYS A 143 -2.98 15.17 20.03
CA CYS A 143 -3.08 16.58 19.67
C CYS A 143 -3.29 17.48 20.88
N LEU A 144 -3.51 16.91 22.08
CA LEU A 144 -3.68 17.67 23.30
C LEU A 144 -2.38 18.42 23.67
N PRO A 145 -2.48 19.54 24.42
CA PRO A 145 -1.32 20.19 24.98
C PRO A 145 -0.50 19.17 25.78
N GLN A 146 0.77 19.09 25.55
CA GLN A 146 1.63 18.29 26.42
C GLN A 146 1.69 19.03 27.76
N ALA A 147 1.55 18.29 28.86
CA ALA A 147 1.93 18.85 30.15
C ALA A 147 3.36 19.37 29.98
N ALA A 148 3.60 20.63 30.38
CA ALA A 148 4.94 21.17 30.38
C ALA A 148 5.84 20.12 31.02
N ALA A 149 6.79 19.57 30.31
CA ALA A 149 7.82 18.76 30.90
C ALA A 149 8.32 19.61 32.06
N LEU A 150 8.17 19.13 33.30
CA LEU A 150 8.89 19.70 34.43
C LEU A 150 10.31 19.80 33.90
N ASP A 151 10.80 21.02 33.79
CA ASP A 151 12.05 21.32 33.11
C ASP A 151 13.06 20.24 33.46
N ALA A 152 13.74 19.70 32.44
CA ALA A 152 14.76 18.66 32.63
C ALA A 152 15.80 19.12 33.66
N ASP A 153 15.93 20.44 33.84
CA ASP A 153 16.72 21.10 34.85
C ASP A 153 16.22 20.83 36.28
N VAL A 154 14.89 20.77 36.55
CA VAL A 154 14.35 20.44 37.87
C VAL A 154 14.56 18.95 38.21
N LEU A 155 14.54 18.06 37.20
CA LEU A 155 14.89 16.65 37.39
C LEU A 155 16.40 16.45 37.58
N ALA A 156 17.23 17.28 36.95
CA ALA A 156 18.68 17.30 37.17
C ALA A 156 19.02 17.84 38.60
N GLU A 157 18.34 18.90 39.04
CA GLU A 157 18.54 19.49 40.34
C GLU A 157 18.08 18.58 41.51
N VAL A 158 16.97 17.81 41.30
CA VAL A 158 16.54 16.77 42.25
C VAL A 158 17.50 15.58 42.27
N ALA A 159 18.10 15.21 41.11
CA ALA A 159 19.08 14.14 41.04
C ALA A 159 20.44 14.56 41.67
N GLU A 160 20.85 15.83 41.55
CA GLU A 160 22.04 16.35 42.20
C GLU A 160 21.86 16.49 43.72
N THR A 161 20.68 16.89 44.22
CA THR A 161 20.42 16.97 45.66
C THR A 161 20.35 15.59 46.34
N VAL A 162 19.97 14.53 45.62
CA VAL A 162 20.02 13.15 46.12
C VAL A 162 21.43 12.59 46.16
N ASN A 163 22.33 13.02 45.26
CA ASN A 163 23.72 12.60 45.24
C ASN A 163 24.67 13.43 46.10
N ALA A 164 24.24 14.59 46.60
CA ALA A 164 25.06 15.47 47.49
C ALA A 164 24.93 15.17 48.99
N GLY A 165 24.24 14.10 49.34
CA GLY A 165 24.14 13.60 50.72
C GLY A 165 25.26 12.65 51.10
N GLU A 166 26.51 13.15 51.09
CA GLU A 166 27.66 12.43 51.64
C GLU A 166 27.70 12.59 53.18
N PRO A 167 27.82 11.49 53.96
CA PRO A 167 27.82 11.58 55.43
C PRO A 167 29.20 12.04 55.93
N ALA A 168 29.23 13.21 56.55
CA ALA A 168 30.38 13.61 57.36
C ALA A 168 30.44 12.76 58.62
N LEU A 169 31.55 12.03 58.77
CA LEU A 169 32.00 11.34 59.95
C LEU A 169 32.21 12.26 61.14
N ALA A 170 31.68 11.89 62.31
CA ALA A 170 32.49 11.97 63.51
C ALA A 170 31.82 11.24 64.68
N GLY A 171 32.40 10.22 65.11
CA GLY A 171 32.84 9.66 66.36
C GLY A 171 31.94 9.81 67.62
N ALA A 172 31.58 8.68 68.19
CA ALA A 172 31.88 8.31 69.58
C ALA A 172 31.23 6.97 69.97
N ALA A 173 32.00 6.22 70.70
CA ALA A 173 31.82 4.86 71.15
C ALA A 173 30.59 4.63 72.05
N GLY A 174 30.10 3.35 72.01
CA GLY A 174 29.29 2.86 73.13
C GLY A 174 28.36 1.69 72.85
N VAL A 175 28.86 0.45 73.11
CA VAL A 175 28.13 -0.70 73.63
C VAL A 175 27.13 -1.44 72.82
N ALA A 176 27.46 -2.68 72.61
CA ALA A 176 26.74 -3.81 71.96
C ALA A 176 25.46 -4.22 72.73
N THR A 177 24.46 -4.62 71.97
CA THR A 177 23.77 -5.93 72.15
C THR A 177 22.92 -6.24 70.88
N PRO A 178 22.79 -7.53 70.53
CA PRO A 178 22.17 -7.90 69.28
C PRO A 178 20.69 -8.26 69.48
N LEU A 179 19.88 -7.97 68.45
CA LEU A 179 18.69 -8.81 68.17
C LEU A 179 17.99 -8.37 66.91
N ALA A 180 17.76 -9.40 66.07
CA ALA A 180 16.67 -9.54 65.10
C ALA A 180 16.79 -8.82 63.75
N ASP A 181 17.13 -9.64 62.85
CA ASP A 181 16.73 -9.74 61.46
C ASP A 181 15.45 -9.00 61.11
N VAL A 182 15.60 -7.77 60.60
CA VAL A 182 14.57 -7.08 59.81
C VAL A 182 15.27 -6.64 58.55
N ALA A 183 15.03 -7.39 57.49
CA ALA A 183 15.40 -7.02 56.15
C ALA A 183 14.90 -5.57 55.87
N PRO A 184 15.73 -4.67 55.31
CA PRO A 184 15.25 -3.35 54.92
C PRO A 184 14.20 -3.56 53.84
N ALA A 185 12.95 -3.19 54.17
CA ALA A 185 11.91 -3.05 53.17
C ALA A 185 12.43 -2.03 52.13
N VAL A 186 12.78 -2.55 50.95
CA VAL A 186 13.03 -1.74 49.77
C VAL A 186 11.72 -1.00 49.52
N VAL A 187 11.68 0.26 49.90
CA VAL A 187 10.61 1.18 49.49
C VAL A 187 10.71 1.24 47.99
N PRO A 188 9.69 0.74 47.21
CA PRO A 188 9.71 0.85 45.76
C PRO A 188 9.82 2.35 45.48
N GLY A 189 10.87 2.75 44.77
CA GLY A 189 11.11 4.15 44.39
C GLY A 189 9.80 4.74 43.89
N ALA A 190 9.44 5.89 44.42
CA ALA A 190 8.23 6.62 44.06
C ALA A 190 8.22 6.77 42.57
N ALA A 191 7.36 6.00 41.90
CA ALA A 191 7.18 6.10 40.47
C ALA A 191 6.78 7.54 40.19
N VAL A 192 7.62 8.28 39.50
CA VAL A 192 7.34 9.67 39.10
C VAL A 192 6.03 9.65 38.37
N ALA A 193 4.97 10.18 38.98
CA ALA A 193 3.62 10.12 38.44
C ALA A 193 3.59 10.93 37.12
N VAL A 194 3.40 10.24 36.00
CA VAL A 194 3.34 10.91 34.68
C VAL A 194 2.19 11.91 34.69
N PRO A 195 2.44 13.20 34.39
CA PRO A 195 1.40 14.21 34.38
C PRO A 195 0.29 13.85 33.38
N MET A 196 -0.95 14.08 33.80
CA MET A 196 -2.15 13.76 33.01
C MET A 196 -2.72 15.04 32.40
N VAL A 197 -2.95 15.03 31.11
CA VAL A 197 -3.66 16.09 30.40
C VAL A 197 -5.02 15.58 29.98
N ALA A 198 -6.06 16.29 30.31
CA ALA A 198 -7.42 15.97 29.94
C ALA A 198 -8.05 17.12 29.15
N ALA A 199 -8.88 16.79 28.18
CA ALA A 199 -9.65 17.79 27.43
C ALA A 199 -11.09 17.33 27.23
N VAL A 200 -12.01 18.24 27.48
CA VAL A 200 -13.42 18.08 27.10
C VAL A 200 -13.56 18.55 25.68
N LEU A 201 -13.93 17.61 24.78
CA LEU A 201 -13.98 17.86 23.33
C LEU A 201 -15.36 18.34 22.86
N GLY A 202 -16.41 18.07 23.62
CA GLY A 202 -17.78 18.46 23.30
C GLY A 202 -18.81 17.53 23.90
N ALA A 203 -20.08 17.82 23.65
CA ALA A 203 -21.18 16.96 24.08
C ALA A 203 -21.29 15.73 23.20
N VAL A 204 -21.56 14.59 23.80
CA VAL A 204 -21.85 13.33 23.12
C VAL A 204 -23.35 13.17 22.98
N VAL A 205 -23.81 13.10 21.73
CA VAL A 205 -25.22 12.75 21.47
C VAL A 205 -25.33 11.23 21.61
N GLN A 206 -26.12 10.77 22.57
CA GLN A 206 -26.52 9.37 22.65
C GLN A 206 -27.90 9.22 22.05
N THR A 207 -28.02 8.46 21.00
CA THR A 207 -29.31 8.02 20.52
C THR A 207 -29.82 6.99 21.51
N ALA A 208 -30.79 7.37 22.34
CA ALA A 208 -31.45 6.40 23.22
C ALA A 208 -32.09 5.30 22.35
N PRO A 209 -31.83 4.00 22.61
CA PRO A 209 -32.52 2.95 21.87
C PRO A 209 -34.03 3.12 22.03
N ALA A 210 -34.73 3.19 20.93
CA ALA A 210 -36.21 3.39 20.88
C ALA A 210 -36.99 2.31 21.64
N MET A 211 -36.34 1.26 22.09
CA MET A 211 -36.93 0.12 22.82
C MET A 211 -36.98 0.29 24.35
N LEU A 212 -36.51 1.38 24.90
CA LEU A 212 -36.66 1.61 26.32
C LEU A 212 -37.89 2.46 26.62
N LEU A 213 -39.03 1.75 26.72
CA LEU A 213 -39.96 1.88 27.77
C LEU A 213 -41.18 2.75 27.62
N GLU A 214 -42.20 2.10 27.23
CA GLU A 214 -43.48 2.19 27.97
C GLU A 214 -43.27 1.51 29.34
N GLY A 215 -43.06 2.25 30.43
CA GLY A 215 -43.28 1.72 31.77
C GLY A 215 -42.28 1.97 32.88
N VAL A 216 -41.09 2.55 32.66
CA VAL A 216 -40.22 2.97 33.78
C VAL A 216 -40.20 4.49 33.86
N VAL A 217 -40.85 5.01 34.89
CA VAL A 217 -40.73 6.41 35.33
C VAL A 217 -39.32 6.58 35.93
N ASP A 218 -38.33 6.72 35.05
CA ASP A 218 -37.01 7.14 35.48
C ASP A 218 -37.08 8.55 35.99
N SER A 219 -36.56 8.71 37.20
CA SER A 219 -36.34 9.98 37.87
C SER A 219 -35.83 11.00 36.86
N ALA A 220 -36.64 11.99 36.55
CA ALA A 220 -36.43 13.04 35.54
C ALA A 220 -35.18 13.91 35.81
N GLY A 221 -34.41 13.64 36.89
CA GLY A 221 -33.22 14.38 37.28
C GLY A 221 -31.93 14.04 36.54
N ASP A 222 -31.77 12.82 36.01
CA ASP A 222 -30.51 12.37 35.46
C ASP A 222 -30.37 12.59 33.92
N ARG A 223 -31.51 12.89 33.24
CA ARG A 223 -31.52 13.19 31.79
C ARG A 223 -31.14 14.64 31.45
N SER A 224 -31.02 15.52 32.46
CA SER A 224 -30.75 16.95 32.26
C SER A 224 -29.27 17.28 32.07
N VAL A 225 -28.36 16.41 32.50
CA VAL A 225 -26.91 16.67 32.45
C VAL A 225 -26.33 16.10 31.14
N PRO A 226 -25.80 16.96 30.28
CA PRO A 226 -25.20 16.48 29.03
C PRO A 226 -23.97 15.62 29.31
N ARG A 227 -23.82 14.52 28.56
CA ARG A 227 -22.57 13.75 28.56
C ARG A 227 -21.57 14.40 27.64
N VAL A 228 -20.31 14.43 28.08
CA VAL A 228 -19.22 15.02 27.34
C VAL A 228 -18.16 13.97 27.00
N GLU A 229 -17.53 14.14 25.86
CA GLU A 229 -16.34 13.37 25.52
C GLU A 229 -15.16 13.96 26.29
N LEU A 230 -14.55 13.13 27.11
CA LEU A 230 -13.34 13.43 27.84
C LEU A 230 -12.18 12.65 27.20
N ALA A 231 -11.27 13.38 26.58
CA ALA A 231 -10.01 12.84 26.05
C ALA A 231 -8.91 13.01 27.08
N ILE A 232 -8.21 11.93 27.40
CA ILE A 232 -7.16 11.90 28.41
C ILE A 232 -5.85 11.48 27.75
N ALA A 233 -4.76 12.18 28.04
CA ALA A 233 -3.42 11.83 27.61
C ALA A 233 -2.50 11.68 28.81
N ARG A 234 -1.82 10.54 28.92
CA ARG A 234 -0.74 10.25 29.87
C ARG A 234 0.55 10.02 29.09
N GLY A 235 1.31 11.08 28.90
CA GLY A 235 2.46 11.05 27.99
C GLY A 235 2.03 10.74 26.55
N VAL A 236 2.37 9.55 26.05
CA VAL A 236 2.03 9.11 24.68
C VAL A 236 0.76 8.27 24.60
N GLN A 237 0.28 7.74 25.73
CA GLN A 237 -0.95 6.95 25.79
C GLN A 237 -2.16 7.88 25.85
N GLY A 238 -3.24 7.47 25.20
CA GLY A 238 -4.49 8.21 25.16
C GLY A 238 -5.69 7.32 25.47
N GLU A 239 -6.66 7.88 26.18
CA GLU A 239 -7.91 7.24 26.54
C GLU A 239 -9.08 8.19 26.27
N GLY A 240 -10.25 7.67 25.96
CA GLY A 240 -11.45 8.44 25.75
C GLY A 240 -12.63 7.89 26.53
N LEU A 241 -13.34 8.78 27.23
CA LEU A 241 -14.48 8.44 28.05
C LEU A 241 -15.67 9.34 27.72
N ALA A 242 -16.90 8.83 27.92
CA ALA A 242 -18.11 9.65 27.93
C ALA A 242 -18.61 9.75 29.36
N VAL A 243 -18.50 10.93 29.94
CA VAL A 243 -18.90 11.20 31.34
C VAL A 243 -19.95 12.30 31.40
N PRO A 244 -20.85 12.30 32.42
CA PRO A 244 -21.71 13.44 32.65
C PRO A 244 -20.86 14.70 32.96
N ALA A 245 -21.26 15.86 32.46
CA ALA A 245 -20.49 17.08 32.59
C ALA A 245 -20.17 17.45 34.06
N ASN A 246 -21.08 17.19 34.99
CA ASN A 246 -20.89 17.40 36.42
C ASN A 246 -19.95 16.38 37.08
N ALA A 247 -19.70 15.23 36.45
CA ALA A 247 -18.83 14.18 37.00
C ALA A 247 -17.37 14.26 36.44
N VAL A 248 -17.06 15.20 35.54
CA VAL A 248 -15.73 15.30 34.91
C VAL A 248 -14.63 15.42 35.95
N ASN A 249 -14.75 16.33 36.92
CA ASN A 249 -13.70 16.57 37.91
C ASN A 249 -13.53 15.40 38.90
N THR A 250 -14.61 14.75 39.28
CA THR A 250 -14.56 13.55 40.14
C THR A 250 -13.96 12.36 39.42
N THR A 251 -14.29 12.16 38.16
CA THR A 251 -13.71 11.11 37.30
C THR A 251 -12.20 11.36 37.11
N LEU A 252 -11.81 12.60 36.83
CA LEU A 252 -10.39 12.95 36.67
C LEU A 252 -9.62 12.77 37.99
N GLY A 253 -10.19 13.16 39.14
CA GLY A 253 -9.57 12.93 40.45
C GLY A 253 -9.36 11.43 40.73
N ALA A 254 -10.35 10.61 40.43
CA ALA A 254 -10.24 9.16 40.59
C ALA A 254 -9.19 8.52 39.67
N LEU A 255 -9.09 8.98 38.40
CA LEU A 255 -8.15 8.45 37.42
C LEU A 255 -6.70 8.96 37.64
N ALA A 256 -6.55 10.16 38.12
CA ALA A 256 -5.23 10.79 38.29
C ALA A 256 -4.43 10.24 39.47
N GLY A 257 -5.11 9.81 40.53
CA GLY A 257 -4.43 9.45 41.76
C GLY A 257 -3.56 10.60 42.29
N ALA A 258 -2.24 10.39 42.31
CA ALA A 258 -1.26 11.41 42.72
C ALA A 258 -0.72 12.26 41.54
N ALA A 259 -1.13 11.99 40.31
CA ALA A 259 -0.61 12.71 39.16
C ALA A 259 -1.19 14.12 39.04
N LYS A 260 -0.37 15.09 38.62
CA LYS A 260 -0.84 16.43 38.29
C LYS A 260 -1.76 16.40 37.06
N VAL A 261 -2.96 16.96 37.19
CA VAL A 261 -3.97 17.03 36.13
C VAL A 261 -4.00 18.43 35.56
N SER A 262 -3.92 18.52 34.22
CA SER A 262 -4.19 19.73 33.46
C SER A 262 -5.48 19.52 32.67
N LEU A 263 -6.55 20.21 33.04
CA LEU A 263 -7.84 20.11 32.37
C LEU A 263 -8.01 21.25 31.36
N HIS A 264 -8.40 20.88 30.17
CA HIS A 264 -8.70 21.83 29.09
C HIS A 264 -10.14 21.63 28.60
N MET A 265 -10.70 22.65 27.99
CA MET A 265 -11.99 22.59 27.34
C MET A 265 -11.85 23.13 25.91
N LEU A 266 -12.29 22.35 24.93
CA LEU A 266 -12.26 22.75 23.54
C LEU A 266 -13.21 23.93 23.32
N THR A 267 -12.65 25.04 22.82
CA THR A 267 -13.37 26.30 22.55
C THR A 267 -13.21 26.68 21.08
N GLU A 268 -13.97 27.69 20.66
CA GLU A 268 -13.87 28.24 19.29
C GLU A 268 -14.05 27.19 18.19
N VAL A 269 -14.84 26.15 18.48
CA VAL A 269 -15.18 25.14 17.48
C VAL A 269 -16.11 25.78 16.44
N PRO A 270 -15.76 25.77 15.13
CA PRO A 270 -16.58 26.38 14.12
C PRO A 270 -18.01 25.83 14.10
N GLY A 271 -18.99 26.72 14.01
CA GLY A 271 -20.42 26.37 14.02
C GLY A 271 -21.00 26.06 15.42
N ASN A 272 -20.20 26.18 16.47
CA ASN A 272 -20.68 26.18 17.84
C ASN A 272 -20.91 27.64 18.32
N GLU A 273 -21.77 28.35 17.66
CA GLU A 273 -22.19 29.67 18.17
C GLU A 273 -22.80 29.54 19.56
N PRO A 274 -22.70 30.57 20.42
CA PRO A 274 -23.33 30.56 21.71
C PRO A 274 -24.84 30.49 21.55
N SER A 275 -25.35 29.31 21.44
CA SER A 275 -26.76 29.01 21.30
C SER A 275 -27.34 28.64 22.67
N LEU A 276 -28.64 28.86 22.85
CA LEU A 276 -29.38 28.41 24.03
C LEU A 276 -29.49 26.86 24.10
N ALA A 277 -28.86 26.15 23.16
CA ALA A 277 -28.84 24.70 23.15
C ALA A 277 -28.22 24.12 24.44
N PRO A 278 -28.76 23.01 24.98
CA PRO A 278 -28.25 22.41 26.21
C PRO A 278 -26.78 21.98 26.12
N ASN A 279 -26.26 21.79 24.93
CA ASN A 279 -24.91 21.33 24.63
C ASN A 279 -23.95 22.46 24.28
N SER A 280 -24.32 23.73 24.50
CA SER A 280 -23.44 24.85 24.19
C SER A 280 -22.18 24.84 25.09
N PRO A 281 -21.01 25.23 24.57
CA PRO A 281 -19.75 25.30 25.36
C PRO A 281 -19.91 26.14 26.64
N ALA A 282 -20.70 27.23 26.58
CA ALA A 282 -20.94 28.08 27.73
C ALA A 282 -21.72 27.35 28.84
N ARG A 283 -22.68 26.51 28.53
CA ARG A 283 -23.39 25.70 29.55
C ARG A 283 -22.54 24.56 30.09
N LEU A 284 -21.72 23.93 29.21
CA LEU A 284 -20.76 22.92 29.66
C LEU A 284 -19.73 23.53 30.63
N ALA A 285 -19.25 24.74 30.36
CA ALA A 285 -18.33 25.48 31.20
C ALA A 285 -18.91 25.76 32.60
N ALA A 286 -20.21 25.92 32.75
CA ALA A 286 -20.86 26.10 34.05
C ALA A 286 -20.78 24.86 34.96
N HIS A 287 -20.65 23.67 34.39
CA HIS A 287 -20.52 22.39 35.12
C HIS A 287 -19.08 21.93 35.31
N ILE A 288 -18.12 22.47 34.53
CA ILE A 288 -16.74 22.01 34.49
C ILE A 288 -15.83 23.14 35.06
N HIS A 289 -15.36 22.95 36.29
CA HIS A 289 -14.52 23.97 36.95
C HIS A 289 -13.04 23.70 36.71
N GLY A 290 -12.26 24.79 36.59
CA GLY A 290 -10.80 24.70 36.48
C GLY A 290 -10.28 24.31 35.11
N ALA A 291 -11.11 24.25 34.10
CA ALA A 291 -10.68 23.98 32.73
C ALA A 291 -10.09 25.24 32.07
N SER A 292 -8.91 25.10 31.48
CA SER A 292 -8.32 26.14 30.62
C SER A 292 -8.86 26.04 29.19
N PRO A 293 -9.09 27.17 28.49
CA PRO A 293 -9.58 27.13 27.13
C PRO A 293 -8.53 26.52 26.20
N LEU A 294 -9.00 25.65 25.27
CA LEU A 294 -8.20 25.07 24.20
C LEU A 294 -8.85 25.46 22.86
N PRO A 295 -8.30 26.45 22.13
CA PRO A 295 -8.83 26.82 20.84
C PRO A 295 -8.76 25.68 19.82
N PHE A 296 -9.80 25.50 19.02
CA PHE A 296 -9.85 24.45 17.99
C PHE A 296 -8.67 24.55 17.00
N GLU A 297 -8.28 25.78 16.66
CA GLU A 297 -7.14 26.02 15.77
C GLU A 297 -5.82 25.50 16.38
N GLN A 298 -5.63 25.66 17.70
CA GLN A 298 -4.45 25.14 18.36
C GLN A 298 -4.40 23.61 18.33
N LEU A 299 -5.55 22.96 18.58
CA LEU A 299 -5.68 21.51 18.46
C LEU A 299 -5.36 21.06 17.02
N ALA A 300 -5.88 21.75 16.02
CA ALA A 300 -5.64 21.48 14.62
C ALA A 300 -4.17 21.62 14.21
N ARG A 301 -3.48 22.66 14.70
CA ARG A 301 -2.03 22.82 14.45
C ARG A 301 -1.22 21.66 15.00
N ARG A 302 -1.54 21.19 16.21
CA ARG A 302 -0.89 20.01 16.80
C ARG A 302 -1.17 18.72 16.03
N ALA A 303 -2.33 18.60 15.40
CA ALA A 303 -2.65 17.47 14.53
C ALA A 303 -1.71 17.40 13.32
N LEU A 304 -1.21 18.53 12.79
CA LEU A 304 -0.19 18.53 11.73
C LEU A 304 1.14 17.97 12.20
N GLU A 305 1.53 18.26 13.44
CA GLU A 305 2.80 17.84 14.05
C GLU A 305 2.77 16.36 14.46
N CYS A 306 1.59 15.80 14.67
CA CYS A 306 1.42 14.41 15.06
C CYS A 306 1.91 13.48 13.96
N ARG A 307 2.90 12.63 14.28
CA ARG A 307 3.47 11.67 13.34
C ARG A 307 2.79 10.30 13.39
N PHE A 308 1.96 10.06 14.40
CA PHE A 308 1.22 8.82 14.51
C PHE A 308 0.01 8.86 13.58
N ASP A 309 0.14 8.25 12.42
CA ASP A 309 -0.91 8.11 11.42
C ASP A 309 -1.60 6.75 11.58
N LEU A 310 -2.91 6.75 11.70
CA LEU A 310 -3.73 5.55 11.78
C LEU A 310 -4.01 4.95 10.39
N CYS A 311 -3.86 5.74 9.32
CA CYS A 311 -4.00 5.26 7.95
C CYS A 311 -2.79 4.39 7.55
N GLN A 312 -2.70 3.19 8.15
CA GLN A 312 -1.65 2.21 7.88
C GLN A 312 -2.21 0.98 7.16
N PHE A 313 -1.32 0.18 6.59
CA PHE A 313 -1.63 -1.08 5.90
C PHE A 313 -2.66 -0.89 4.78
N GLU A 314 -3.88 -1.42 4.93
CA GLU A 314 -4.93 -1.34 3.93
C GLU A 314 -5.51 0.07 3.74
N PHE A 315 -5.40 0.91 4.78
CA PHE A 315 -5.86 2.30 4.76
C PHE A 315 -4.75 3.28 4.39
N ALA A 316 -3.54 2.80 4.14
CA ALA A 316 -2.46 3.66 3.70
C ALA A 316 -2.86 4.33 2.37
N SER A 317 -3.12 5.63 2.41
CA SER A 317 -3.24 6.40 1.19
C SER A 317 -1.87 6.38 0.51
N GLN A 318 -1.72 5.58 -0.53
CA GLN A 318 -0.56 5.64 -1.40
C GLN A 318 -0.78 6.77 -2.41
N PRO A 319 -0.31 7.98 -2.17
CA PRO A 319 0.00 8.83 -3.28
C PRO A 319 1.22 8.18 -3.95
N TRP A 320 1.12 7.86 -5.21
CA TRP A 320 2.26 7.53 -6.08
C TRP A 320 3.24 8.72 -6.19
N ARG A 321 3.51 9.37 -5.08
CA ARG A 321 4.48 10.44 -4.96
C ARG A 321 5.71 9.83 -4.32
N LEU A 322 6.67 9.53 -5.16
CA LEU A 322 8.04 9.28 -4.72
C LEU A 322 8.42 10.38 -3.73
N ASP A 323 8.37 10.05 -2.46
CA ASP A 323 8.78 10.97 -1.40
C ASP A 323 10.22 11.41 -1.68
N ARG A 324 10.50 12.70 -1.51
CA ARG A 324 11.85 13.26 -1.76
C ARG A 324 12.93 12.52 -0.99
N ALA A 325 12.61 11.96 0.18
CA ALA A 325 13.54 11.17 0.98
C ALA A 325 13.81 9.80 0.31
N THR A 326 12.77 9.15 -0.21
CA THR A 326 12.88 7.89 -0.97
C THR A 326 13.60 8.12 -2.30
N LEU A 327 13.30 9.25 -2.97
CA LEU A 327 13.99 9.64 -4.21
C LEU A 327 15.50 9.88 -3.98
N ARG A 328 15.87 10.47 -2.84
CA ARG A 328 17.28 10.63 -2.46
C ARG A 328 17.98 9.29 -2.21
N ARG A 329 17.30 8.34 -1.57
CA ARG A 329 17.84 6.99 -1.36
C ARG A 329 17.93 6.18 -2.65
N LEU A 330 16.99 6.40 -3.58
CA LEU A 330 16.96 5.73 -4.88
C LEU A 330 17.80 6.42 -5.96
N ARG A 331 18.44 7.57 -5.68
CA ARG A 331 19.26 8.29 -6.67
C ARG A 331 20.36 7.41 -7.26
N LEU A 332 21.09 6.70 -6.39
CA LEU A 332 22.18 5.84 -6.84
C LEU A 332 21.70 4.66 -7.70
N PRO A 333 20.71 3.83 -7.26
CA PRO A 333 20.22 2.74 -8.09
C PRO A 333 19.53 3.21 -9.37
N VAL A 334 18.82 4.35 -9.35
CA VAL A 334 18.20 4.93 -10.56
C VAL A 334 19.27 5.40 -11.53
N LEU A 335 20.32 6.07 -11.06
CA LEU A 335 21.43 6.53 -11.90
C LEU A 335 22.17 5.35 -12.52
N LEU A 336 22.38 4.27 -11.77
CA LEU A 336 22.98 3.03 -12.29
C LEU A 336 22.07 2.35 -13.32
N ALA A 337 20.75 2.31 -13.09
CA ALA A 337 19.80 1.76 -14.04
C ALA A 337 19.75 2.56 -15.35
N VAL A 338 19.76 3.89 -15.27
CA VAL A 338 19.84 4.77 -16.45
C VAL A 338 21.18 4.60 -17.17
N GLY A 339 22.29 4.52 -16.44
CA GLY A 339 23.60 4.24 -17.02
C GLY A 339 23.67 2.89 -17.74
N ALA A 340 23.15 1.84 -17.12
CA ALA A 340 23.07 0.51 -17.74
C ALA A 340 22.19 0.52 -19.00
N LEU A 341 21.05 1.23 -18.98
CA LEU A 341 20.19 1.39 -20.13
C LEU A 341 20.90 2.11 -21.28
N LEU A 342 21.62 3.17 -21.00
CA LEU A 342 22.40 3.90 -22.01
C LEU A 342 23.47 3.02 -22.63
N ILE A 343 24.21 2.26 -21.81
CA ILE A 343 25.24 1.31 -22.32
C ILE A 343 24.58 0.24 -23.18
N ALA A 344 23.43 -0.30 -22.79
CA ALA A 344 22.68 -1.28 -23.58
C ALA A 344 22.23 -0.71 -24.93
N ILE A 345 21.73 0.52 -24.97
CA ILE A 345 21.30 1.19 -26.20
C ILE A 345 22.51 1.42 -27.12
N ILE A 346 23.63 1.93 -26.57
CA ILE A 346 24.85 2.13 -27.35
C ILE A 346 25.37 0.79 -27.90
N GLY A 347 25.42 -0.24 -27.04
CA GLY A 347 25.86 -1.58 -27.44
C GLY A 347 25.01 -2.17 -28.57
N ALA A 348 23.68 -2.05 -28.46
CA ALA A 348 22.75 -2.51 -29.50
C ALA A 348 22.96 -1.77 -30.83
N ASN A 349 23.18 -0.44 -30.78
CA ASN A 349 23.45 0.35 -31.99
C ASN A 349 24.78 -0.01 -32.63
N VAL A 350 25.84 -0.21 -31.82
CA VAL A 350 27.16 -0.65 -32.33
C VAL A 350 27.04 -2.03 -32.96
N GLN A 351 26.35 -2.96 -32.31
CA GLN A 351 26.11 -4.30 -32.84
C GLN A 351 25.32 -4.27 -34.15
N TRP A 352 24.26 -3.45 -34.22
CA TRP A 352 23.52 -3.25 -35.45
C TRP A 352 24.38 -2.69 -36.58
N LEU A 353 25.23 -1.70 -36.30
CA LEU A 353 26.15 -1.11 -37.26
C LEU A 353 27.19 -2.13 -37.77
N MET A 354 27.72 -2.99 -36.86
CA MET A 354 28.64 -4.07 -37.27
C MET A 354 27.96 -5.09 -38.20
N LEU A 355 26.74 -5.52 -37.83
CA LEU A 355 25.96 -6.44 -38.67
C LEU A 355 25.60 -5.85 -40.05
N ALA A 356 25.25 -4.54 -40.06
CA ALA A 356 25.00 -3.84 -41.32
C ALA A 356 26.25 -3.84 -42.21
N ARG A 357 27.42 -3.50 -41.67
CA ARG A 357 28.70 -3.53 -42.42
C ARG A 357 29.07 -4.93 -42.91
N GLN A 358 28.84 -5.98 -42.10
CA GLN A 358 29.06 -7.36 -42.52
C GLN A 358 28.15 -7.75 -43.69
N ARG A 359 26.84 -7.37 -43.58
CA ARG A 359 25.89 -7.61 -44.68
C ARG A 359 26.31 -6.89 -45.95
N ASP A 360 26.72 -5.64 -45.87
CA ASP A 360 27.17 -4.87 -47.04
C ASP A 360 28.44 -5.48 -47.66
N ALA A 361 29.42 -5.93 -46.85
CA ALA A 361 30.58 -6.62 -47.29
C ALA A 361 30.30 -7.93 -48.01
N ILE A 362 29.38 -8.75 -47.46
CA ILE A 362 28.93 -9.99 -48.09
C ILE A 362 28.23 -9.69 -49.43
N ASN A 363 27.34 -8.71 -49.46
CA ASN A 363 26.66 -8.31 -50.71
C ASN A 363 27.66 -7.83 -51.77
N THR A 364 28.68 -7.06 -51.38
CA THR A 364 29.77 -6.62 -52.29
C THR A 364 30.53 -7.83 -52.84
N GLN A 365 30.95 -8.78 -51.99
CA GLN A 365 31.63 -9.99 -52.40
C GLN A 365 30.79 -10.85 -53.33
N MET A 366 29.47 -11.00 -53.06
CA MET A 366 28.57 -11.74 -53.93
C MET A 366 28.41 -11.05 -55.29
N THR A 367 28.35 -9.72 -55.29
CA THR A 367 28.29 -8.95 -56.55
C THR A 367 29.58 -9.11 -57.36
N GLU A 368 30.75 -9.06 -56.74
CA GLU A 368 32.02 -9.26 -57.37
C GLU A 368 32.18 -10.67 -57.92
N LEU A 369 31.78 -11.70 -57.16
CA LEU A 369 31.79 -13.08 -57.60
C LEU A 369 30.83 -13.29 -58.81
N LEU A 370 29.63 -12.66 -58.78
CA LEU A 370 28.68 -12.74 -59.89
C LEU A 370 29.29 -12.15 -61.18
N LEU A 371 29.88 -10.95 -61.11
CA LEU A 371 30.51 -10.27 -62.25
C LEU A 371 31.73 -11.02 -62.80
N ASN A 372 32.54 -11.61 -61.92
CA ASN A 372 33.71 -12.39 -62.33
C ASN A 372 33.31 -13.71 -62.97
N THR A 373 32.22 -14.35 -62.52
CA THR A 373 31.76 -15.65 -63.03
C THR A 373 30.93 -15.49 -64.31
N PHE A 374 30.11 -14.40 -64.38
CA PHE A 374 29.18 -14.12 -65.47
C PHE A 374 29.44 -12.72 -66.09
N PRO A 375 30.47 -12.55 -66.92
CA PRO A 375 30.89 -11.22 -67.43
C PRO A 375 29.88 -10.56 -68.38
N LYS A 376 28.83 -11.27 -68.79
CA LYS A 376 27.73 -10.76 -69.66
C LYS A 376 26.65 -10.03 -68.86
N THR A 377 26.70 -10.05 -67.52
CA THR A 377 25.72 -9.36 -66.67
C THR A 377 26.09 -7.88 -66.54
N THR A 378 25.29 -6.99 -67.12
CA THR A 378 25.57 -5.54 -67.15
C THR A 378 24.97 -4.76 -65.93
N VAL A 379 23.94 -5.31 -65.29
CA VAL A 379 23.27 -4.67 -64.15
C VAL A 379 22.98 -5.72 -63.06
N VAL A 380 23.47 -5.49 -61.86
CA VAL A 380 23.22 -6.33 -60.69
C VAL A 380 22.21 -5.64 -59.80
N LEU A 381 20.98 -6.18 -59.73
CA LEU A 381 19.91 -5.71 -58.85
C LEU A 381 19.86 -6.52 -57.54
N ASP A 382 19.98 -7.84 -57.68
CA ASP A 382 20.03 -8.80 -56.58
C ASP A 382 21.00 -9.92 -56.94
N ALA A 383 22.21 -9.87 -56.35
CA ALA A 383 23.28 -10.81 -56.68
C ALA A 383 22.93 -12.27 -56.33
N PRO A 384 22.32 -12.61 -55.19
CA PRO A 384 21.89 -13.98 -54.88
C PRO A 384 20.92 -14.57 -55.89
N ASP A 385 19.87 -13.84 -56.21
CA ASP A 385 18.83 -14.31 -57.14
C ASP A 385 19.31 -14.42 -58.56
N GLN A 386 20.16 -13.49 -59.00
CA GLN A 386 20.76 -13.55 -60.32
C GLN A 386 21.75 -14.69 -60.43
N MET A 387 22.56 -14.97 -59.41
CA MET A 387 23.47 -16.11 -59.36
C MET A 387 22.69 -17.42 -59.43
N ALA A 388 21.61 -17.55 -58.67
CA ALA A 388 20.77 -18.74 -58.70
C ALA A 388 20.15 -19.01 -60.10
N ARG A 389 19.67 -17.96 -60.78
CA ARG A 389 19.12 -18.07 -62.12
C ARG A 389 20.18 -18.45 -63.15
N GLN A 390 21.38 -17.86 -63.09
CA GLN A 390 22.48 -18.19 -64.01
C GLN A 390 22.98 -19.62 -63.81
N LEU A 391 23.11 -20.08 -62.55
CA LEU A 391 23.46 -21.46 -62.23
C LEU A 391 22.41 -22.45 -62.75
N GLN A 392 21.13 -22.10 -62.67
CA GLN A 392 20.08 -22.92 -63.16
C GLN A 392 20.14 -23.00 -64.69
N GLN A 393 20.41 -21.90 -65.39
CA GLN A 393 20.59 -21.90 -66.83
C GLN A 393 21.78 -22.74 -67.24
N LEU A 394 22.92 -22.69 -66.55
CA LEU A 394 24.07 -23.55 -66.82
C LEU A 394 23.79 -25.02 -66.58
N ARG A 395 23.05 -25.37 -65.52
CA ARG A 395 22.62 -26.75 -65.24
C ARG A 395 21.76 -27.30 -66.34
N VAL A 396 20.77 -26.50 -66.80
CA VAL A 396 19.94 -26.89 -67.97
C VAL A 396 20.77 -27.06 -69.22
N ALA A 397 21.72 -26.16 -69.50
CA ALA A 397 22.60 -26.25 -70.64
C ALA A 397 23.57 -27.44 -70.57
N ALA A 398 23.99 -27.86 -69.37
CA ALA A 398 24.82 -29.06 -69.14
C ALA A 398 24.01 -30.37 -69.16
N GLY A 399 22.71 -30.29 -69.22
CA GLY A 399 21.85 -31.47 -69.16
C GLY A 399 21.71 -32.10 -67.78
N GLU A 400 22.15 -31.39 -66.74
CA GLU A 400 21.95 -31.82 -65.33
C GLU A 400 20.53 -31.52 -64.87
N LEU A 401 19.85 -32.58 -64.45
CA LEU A 401 18.50 -32.49 -63.91
C LEU A 401 18.52 -31.93 -62.52
N SER A 402 17.68 -30.90 -62.25
CA SER A 402 17.45 -30.41 -60.90
C SER A 402 16.65 -31.44 -60.09
N PRO A 403 16.90 -31.59 -58.79
CA PRO A 403 16.07 -32.45 -57.91
C PRO A 403 14.57 -32.15 -58.00
N ASP A 404 14.23 -30.90 -58.33
CA ASP A 404 12.85 -30.41 -58.44
C ASP A 404 12.26 -30.61 -59.91
N ASP A 405 13.05 -31.09 -60.88
CA ASP A 405 12.58 -31.30 -62.21
C ASP A 405 11.64 -32.52 -62.33
N PHE A 406 10.86 -32.56 -63.38
CA PHE A 406 9.86 -33.63 -63.64
C PHE A 406 10.45 -35.04 -63.51
N LEU A 407 11.59 -35.30 -64.18
CA LEU A 407 12.17 -36.65 -64.23
C LEU A 407 12.65 -37.16 -62.85
N PRO A 408 13.42 -36.42 -62.04
CA PRO A 408 13.78 -36.84 -60.71
C PRO A 408 12.58 -37.04 -59.77
N LEU A 409 11.57 -36.16 -59.85
CA LEU A 409 10.35 -36.32 -59.06
C LEU A 409 9.55 -37.54 -59.46
N ALA A 410 9.43 -37.80 -60.77
CA ALA A 410 8.75 -38.96 -61.34
C ALA A 410 9.50 -40.29 -61.05
N ASP A 411 10.83 -40.29 -61.09
CA ASP A 411 11.65 -41.46 -60.73
C ASP A 411 11.52 -41.73 -59.18
N GLY A 412 11.60 -40.71 -58.32
CA GLY A 412 11.39 -40.86 -56.90
C GLY A 412 9.97 -41.35 -56.57
N LEU A 413 8.97 -40.82 -57.25
CA LEU A 413 7.60 -41.35 -57.19
C LEU A 413 7.51 -42.81 -57.57
N ALA A 414 8.08 -43.18 -58.72
CA ALA A 414 8.05 -44.55 -59.21
C ALA A 414 8.65 -45.55 -58.24
N ARG A 415 9.78 -45.20 -57.61
CA ARG A 415 10.40 -45.97 -56.47
C ARG A 415 9.53 -46.08 -55.24
N SER A 416 8.71 -45.07 -54.98
CA SER A 416 7.85 -45.04 -53.80
C SER A 416 6.50 -45.74 -54.00
N LEU A 417 6.11 -46.02 -55.23
CA LEU A 417 4.82 -46.63 -55.62
C LEU A 417 4.65 -48.10 -55.17
N ALA A 418 5.74 -48.84 -55.01
CA ALA A 418 5.58 -50.25 -54.60
C ALA A 418 4.82 -50.38 -53.28
N PRO A 419 3.80 -51.23 -53.16
CA PRO A 419 3.31 -52.27 -54.05
C PRO A 419 2.25 -51.85 -55.10
N VAL A 420 1.96 -50.55 -55.24
CA VAL A 420 0.95 -50.03 -56.20
C VAL A 420 1.49 -50.11 -57.61
N PRO A 421 0.76 -50.71 -58.55
CA PRO A 421 1.21 -50.81 -59.96
C PRO A 421 1.17 -49.42 -60.63
N VAL A 422 2.12 -49.16 -61.53
CA VAL A 422 2.25 -47.87 -62.23
C VAL A 422 0.98 -47.48 -62.99
N ASN A 423 0.22 -48.43 -63.49
CA ASN A 423 -1.07 -48.23 -64.16
C ASN A 423 -2.19 -47.75 -63.18
N GLY A 424 -1.93 -47.67 -61.86
CA GLY A 424 -2.83 -47.11 -60.85
C GLY A 424 -2.89 -45.57 -60.84
N ILE A 425 -2.00 -44.89 -61.57
CA ILE A 425 -2.03 -43.44 -61.73
C ILE A 425 -3.07 -43.08 -62.81
N ALA A 426 -3.98 -42.14 -62.45
CA ALA A 426 -4.98 -41.64 -63.38
C ALA A 426 -4.46 -40.40 -64.15
N ALA A 427 -3.78 -39.50 -63.47
CA ALA A 427 -3.21 -38.29 -64.08
C ALA A 427 -1.97 -37.88 -63.35
N LEU A 428 -1.03 -37.27 -64.05
CA LEU A 428 0.22 -36.75 -63.56
C LEU A 428 0.40 -35.36 -64.17
N ASP A 429 0.48 -34.34 -63.27
CA ASP A 429 0.62 -32.97 -63.73
C ASP A 429 1.81 -32.34 -63.01
N TYR A 430 2.66 -31.66 -63.81
CA TYR A 430 3.87 -30.99 -63.26
C TYR A 430 3.79 -29.49 -63.50
N HIS A 431 3.76 -28.73 -62.40
CA HIS A 431 3.80 -27.31 -62.47
C HIS A 431 4.49 -26.75 -61.17
N ASP A 432 5.03 -25.58 -61.23
CA ASP A 432 5.68 -24.88 -60.11
C ASP A 432 6.68 -25.76 -59.32
N ARG A 433 7.46 -26.62 -60.01
CA ARG A 433 8.42 -27.55 -59.40
C ARG A 433 7.78 -28.55 -58.43
N ARG A 434 6.55 -28.91 -58.68
CA ARG A 434 5.81 -29.91 -57.94
C ARG A 434 5.11 -30.87 -58.91
N LEU A 435 4.94 -32.09 -58.44
CA LEU A 435 4.27 -33.13 -59.19
C LEU A 435 2.94 -33.47 -58.52
N ASP A 436 1.85 -33.09 -59.13
CA ASP A 436 0.52 -33.46 -58.74
C ASP A 436 0.11 -34.79 -59.30
N VAL A 437 -0.22 -35.73 -58.40
CA VAL A 437 -0.55 -37.12 -58.81
C VAL A 437 -1.99 -37.40 -58.43
N ASN A 438 -2.76 -37.85 -59.37
CA ASN A 438 -4.12 -38.33 -59.20
C ASN A 438 -4.16 -39.83 -59.35
N PHE A 439 -4.57 -40.57 -58.34
CA PHE A 439 -4.70 -42.04 -58.45
C PHE A 439 -6.10 -42.43 -58.84
N LYS A 440 -6.23 -43.60 -59.49
CA LYS A 440 -7.52 -44.19 -59.88
C LYS A 440 -8.31 -44.55 -58.61
N PRO A 441 -9.63 -44.41 -58.56
CA PRO A 441 -10.45 -44.66 -57.40
C PRO A 441 -10.41 -46.12 -56.90
N GLU A 442 -9.98 -47.02 -57.75
CA GLU A 442 -9.84 -48.46 -57.46
C GLU A 442 -8.56 -48.75 -56.62
N VAL A 443 -7.62 -47.82 -56.58
CA VAL A 443 -6.31 -48.00 -55.92
C VAL A 443 -6.40 -47.50 -54.43
N LYS A 444 -6.30 -48.41 -53.49
CA LYS A 444 -6.16 -48.12 -52.12
C LYS A 444 -4.70 -47.82 -51.82
N LEU A 445 -4.40 -46.57 -51.55
CA LEU A 445 -3.07 -46.15 -51.09
C LEU A 445 -2.87 -46.56 -49.63
N ASP A 446 -1.71 -47.16 -49.35
CA ASP A 446 -1.28 -47.52 -48.02
C ASP A 446 -0.97 -46.26 -47.18
N PRO A 447 -1.37 -46.22 -45.88
CA PRO A 447 -1.02 -45.15 -44.97
C PRO A 447 0.49 -44.83 -44.91
N ASP A 448 1.34 -45.82 -45.22
CA ASP A 448 2.79 -45.66 -45.23
C ASP A 448 3.36 -45.05 -46.54
N PHE A 449 2.52 -44.68 -47.49
CA PHE A 449 2.99 -44.10 -48.75
C PHE A 449 3.77 -42.78 -48.53
N ALA A 450 3.31 -41.92 -47.63
CA ALA A 450 4.03 -40.69 -47.27
C ALA A 450 5.43 -40.97 -46.68
N LYS A 451 5.56 -42.04 -45.88
CA LYS A 451 6.85 -42.46 -45.31
C LYS A 451 7.78 -43.01 -46.40
N ARG A 452 7.25 -43.70 -47.38
CA ARG A 452 8.04 -44.18 -48.51
C ARG A 452 8.55 -43.05 -49.41
N LEU A 453 7.71 -42.02 -49.66
CA LEU A 453 8.14 -40.80 -50.35
C LEU A 453 9.29 -40.12 -49.58
N ALA A 454 9.16 -40.01 -48.27
CA ALA A 454 10.20 -39.40 -47.44
C ALA A 454 11.53 -40.16 -47.45
N ARG A 455 11.50 -41.51 -47.50
CA ARG A 455 12.71 -42.37 -47.64
C ARG A 455 13.42 -42.15 -48.98
N ASN A 456 12.69 -41.78 -50.02
CA ASN A 456 13.23 -41.49 -51.35
C ASN A 456 13.52 -39.98 -51.54
N GLY A 457 13.58 -39.21 -50.48
CA GLY A 457 13.91 -37.77 -50.54
C GLY A 457 12.78 -36.88 -51.04
N LEU A 458 11.54 -37.36 -51.02
CA LEU A 458 10.36 -36.61 -51.49
C LEU A 458 9.44 -36.30 -50.33
N SER A 459 8.82 -35.13 -50.36
CA SER A 459 7.72 -34.77 -49.46
C SER A 459 6.40 -34.85 -50.24
N GLY A 460 5.41 -35.54 -49.67
CA GLY A 460 4.08 -35.67 -50.29
C GLY A 460 2.99 -35.24 -49.33
N ALA A 461 2.09 -34.39 -49.77
CA ALA A 461 0.88 -33.97 -49.07
C ALA A 461 -0.36 -34.33 -49.86
N ILE A 462 -1.39 -34.85 -49.20
CA ILE A 462 -2.69 -35.14 -49.82
C ILE A 462 -3.62 -33.94 -49.60
N ASP A 463 -4.25 -33.49 -50.66
CA ASP A 463 -5.37 -32.58 -50.56
C ASP A 463 -6.64 -33.37 -50.18
N SER A 464 -7.16 -33.14 -48.99
CA SER A 464 -8.34 -33.83 -48.45
C SER A 464 -9.63 -33.59 -49.24
N ASN A 465 -9.71 -32.51 -50.01
CA ASN A 465 -10.91 -32.16 -50.79
C ASN A 465 -10.91 -32.84 -52.19
N THR A 466 -9.74 -32.96 -52.79
CA THR A 466 -9.62 -33.46 -54.17
C THR A 466 -9.02 -34.87 -54.25
N GLY A 467 -8.44 -35.38 -53.16
CA GLY A 467 -7.72 -36.65 -53.14
C GLY A 467 -6.42 -36.68 -53.92
N LYS A 468 -5.96 -35.53 -54.40
CA LYS A 468 -4.70 -35.39 -55.14
C LYS A 468 -3.51 -35.36 -54.20
N TRP A 469 -2.42 -35.98 -54.64
CA TRP A 469 -1.13 -35.91 -53.96
C TRP A 469 -0.24 -34.89 -54.64
N THR A 470 0.22 -33.92 -53.84
CA THR A 470 1.24 -32.97 -54.29
C THR A 470 2.59 -33.43 -53.76
N ILE A 471 3.51 -33.75 -54.67
CA ILE A 471 4.84 -34.26 -54.37
C ILE A 471 5.88 -33.19 -54.71
N ARG A 472 6.80 -32.98 -53.80
CA ARG A 472 7.93 -32.05 -53.93
C ARG A 472 9.20 -32.72 -53.43
N ASN A 473 10.35 -32.12 -53.76
CA ASN A 473 11.61 -32.52 -53.15
C ASN A 473 11.55 -32.28 -51.64
N GLY A 474 12.03 -33.23 -50.87
CA GLY A 474 11.96 -33.25 -49.39
C GLY A 474 13.07 -32.48 -48.67
N GLN A 475 13.84 -31.61 -49.38
CA GLN A 475 14.86 -30.74 -48.73
C GLN A 475 14.28 -29.51 -48.06
#